data_c79377baf58735c2b8f13b33ec972e03
#
_entry.id   c79377baf58735c2b8f13b33ec972e03
#
_cell.length_a   1.000
_cell.length_b   1.000
_cell.length_c   1.000
_cell.angle_alpha   90.00
_cell.angle_beta   90.00
_cell.angle_gamma   90.00
#
_symmetry.space_group_name_H-M   'P 1'
#
loop_
_entity.id
_entity.type
_entity.pdbx_description
1 polymer ?
#
loop_
_entity_poly.entity_id
_entity_poly.type
_entity_poly.pdbx_seq_one_letter_code
_entity_poly.pdbx_strand_id
1 'polypeptide(L)'
;MNGKMVRYILGRMLGVEALLLLLPAFVGILYGEEKEALAFVIPAVILTCIFVIAGRKRPEGQVIYGKEGMVVVASAWITWSLFGALPFTLSGSIPNFVDAFFETVSGFTTTGSSILRDVEALPQCMLFWRSFTHWIGGMGVLVFVLMLTNLDKKNSMYLMRAEVPGPEKDKLVPKTKTTARILYGIYFGLTLILVILLMLGGMNLFDSLIHAFGSAGTGGFSNYADSVGHFDSAYIDYVISIFMILFGINFNLYYFMLLGDFKAFWKNEELRVYLGIIATATILITLNTNQMYGSIMKAFRYALFQVSTIITTTGYATTDFNLWPTFSQCIVVLLMIIGACASSTGGGIKVSRLMIVFKGVKREIKQLVHPKSVNLIQINRKKISDETLRGVYVYLMAYALLAIVSVLIISLDNQDFTTTFTSVMATLNNIGPGLSAVGPTGNFADFSILSKIVFCIDMLAGRLEIFPFLTFLTMFAWKRKF
;
A
#
# COMPACT_ATOMS: atom_id res chain seq x y z
N MET A 1 -4.66 15.69 -24.70
CA MET A 1 -4.96 14.41 -24.03
C MET A 1 -5.82 13.54 -24.94
N ASN A 2 -5.49 12.27 -25.06
CA ASN A 2 -6.24 11.30 -25.86
C ASN A 2 -7.42 10.74 -25.04
N GLY A 3 -8.53 11.49 -24.92
CA GLY A 3 -9.67 11.11 -24.09
C GLY A 3 -10.41 9.83 -24.53
N LYS A 4 -10.32 9.43 -25.82
CA LYS A 4 -10.92 8.18 -26.29
C LYS A 4 -10.17 6.96 -25.73
N MET A 5 -8.83 7.03 -25.70
CA MET A 5 -8.01 5.95 -25.17
C MET A 5 -8.07 5.86 -23.64
N VAL A 6 -8.12 7.00 -22.94
CA VAL A 6 -8.33 7.07 -21.49
C VAL A 6 -9.65 6.39 -21.13
N ARG A 7 -10.76 6.75 -21.78
CA ARG A 7 -12.08 6.11 -21.55
C ARG A 7 -12.07 4.61 -21.80
N TYR A 8 -11.41 4.17 -22.88
CA TYR A 8 -11.29 2.75 -23.20
C TYR A 8 -10.58 1.96 -22.08
N ILE A 9 -9.45 2.49 -21.56
CA ILE A 9 -8.70 1.80 -20.51
C ILE A 9 -9.47 1.79 -19.21
N LEU A 10 -10.03 2.94 -18.79
CA LEU A 10 -10.86 3.00 -17.58
C LEU A 10 -12.07 2.07 -17.68
N GLY A 11 -12.77 2.03 -18.83
CA GLY A 11 -13.87 1.10 -19.04
C GLY A 11 -13.45 -0.37 -18.90
N ARG A 12 -12.27 -0.75 -19.37
CA ARG A 12 -11.73 -2.10 -19.17
C ARG A 12 -11.40 -2.40 -17.73
N MET A 13 -10.84 -1.42 -17.02
CA MET A 13 -10.52 -1.56 -15.60
C MET A 13 -11.79 -1.76 -14.78
N LEU A 14 -12.82 -0.97 -15.04
CA LEU A 14 -14.13 -1.11 -14.38
C LEU A 14 -14.80 -2.45 -14.69
N GLY A 15 -14.63 -2.99 -15.91
CA GLY A 15 -15.09 -4.34 -16.24
C GLY A 15 -14.36 -5.45 -15.44
N VAL A 16 -13.10 -5.25 -15.10
CA VAL A 16 -12.37 -6.16 -14.20
C VAL A 16 -12.89 -6.05 -12.78
N GLU A 17 -13.12 -4.84 -12.28
CA GLU A 17 -13.72 -4.62 -10.96
C GLU A 17 -15.09 -5.27 -10.83
N ALA A 18 -15.92 -5.20 -11.89
CA ALA A 18 -17.22 -5.87 -11.93
C ALA A 18 -17.11 -7.39 -11.69
N LEU A 19 -16.11 -8.04 -12.26
CA LEU A 19 -15.85 -9.47 -12.04
C LEU A 19 -15.37 -9.74 -10.59
N LEU A 20 -14.53 -8.87 -10.05
CA LEU A 20 -14.00 -9.02 -8.70
C LEU A 20 -15.07 -8.84 -7.62
N LEU A 21 -16.07 -7.98 -7.84
CA LEU A 21 -17.22 -7.80 -6.96
C LEU A 21 -18.11 -9.06 -6.85
N LEU A 22 -18.05 -9.98 -7.82
CA LEU A 22 -18.80 -11.24 -7.75
C LEU A 22 -18.23 -12.21 -6.70
N LEU A 23 -16.95 -12.08 -6.32
CA LEU A 23 -16.34 -12.95 -5.30
C LEU A 23 -16.95 -12.69 -3.90
N PRO A 24 -16.98 -11.45 -3.36
CA PRO A 24 -17.65 -11.19 -2.10
C PRO A 24 -19.14 -11.45 -2.16
N ALA A 25 -19.83 -11.25 -3.31
CA ALA A 25 -21.21 -11.65 -3.49
C ALA A 25 -21.39 -13.17 -3.30
N PHE A 26 -20.50 -13.97 -3.86
CA PHE A 26 -20.49 -15.42 -3.67
C PHE A 26 -20.24 -15.81 -2.20
N VAL A 27 -19.32 -15.13 -1.52
CA VAL A 27 -19.09 -15.32 -0.07
C VAL A 27 -20.36 -15.02 0.71
N GLY A 28 -21.08 -13.93 0.41
CA GLY A 28 -22.34 -13.60 1.06
C GLY A 28 -23.40 -14.70 0.89
N ILE A 29 -23.52 -15.28 -0.30
CA ILE A 29 -24.42 -16.43 -0.53
C ILE A 29 -24.02 -17.63 0.33
N LEU A 30 -22.70 -17.93 0.46
CA LEU A 30 -22.22 -19.06 1.28
C LEU A 30 -22.53 -18.90 2.77
N TYR A 31 -22.54 -17.66 3.27
CA TYR A 31 -22.83 -17.35 4.68
C TYR A 31 -24.31 -17.01 4.93
N GLY A 32 -25.19 -17.07 3.90
CA GLY A 32 -26.62 -16.77 4.04
C GLY A 32 -26.93 -15.26 4.13
N GLU A 33 -26.01 -14.39 3.69
CA GLU A 33 -26.10 -12.93 3.68
C GLU A 33 -26.63 -12.44 2.33
N GLU A 34 -27.82 -12.91 1.91
CA GLU A 34 -28.35 -12.65 0.55
C GLU A 34 -28.56 -11.16 0.25
N LYS A 35 -28.97 -10.39 1.24
CA LYS A 35 -29.24 -8.96 1.14
C LYS A 35 -27.96 -8.17 0.87
N GLU A 36 -26.90 -8.52 1.58
CA GLU A 36 -25.57 -7.94 1.43
C GLU A 36 -24.88 -8.41 0.14
N ALA A 37 -25.10 -9.67 -0.24
CA ALA A 37 -24.64 -10.20 -1.53
C ALA A 37 -25.23 -9.42 -2.71
N LEU A 38 -26.51 -9.04 -2.65
CA LEU A 38 -27.17 -8.24 -3.68
C LEU A 38 -26.53 -6.83 -3.80
N ALA A 39 -26.06 -6.26 -2.70
CA ALA A 39 -25.36 -4.98 -2.70
C ALA A 39 -24.07 -4.99 -3.52
N PHE A 40 -23.43 -6.13 -3.76
CA PHE A 40 -22.30 -6.29 -4.69
C PHE A 40 -22.75 -6.48 -6.13
N VAL A 41 -23.87 -7.16 -6.37
CA VAL A 41 -24.35 -7.46 -7.72
C VAL A 41 -24.77 -6.17 -8.44
N ILE A 42 -25.42 -5.23 -7.74
CA ILE A 42 -25.88 -3.96 -8.34
C ILE A 42 -24.70 -3.16 -8.95
N PRO A 43 -23.64 -2.82 -8.20
CA PRO A 43 -22.47 -2.15 -8.80
C PRO A 43 -21.82 -2.98 -9.90
N ALA A 44 -21.73 -4.31 -9.75
CA ALA A 44 -21.14 -5.17 -10.79
C ALA A 44 -21.90 -5.07 -12.12
N VAL A 45 -23.23 -5.01 -12.10
CA VAL A 45 -24.06 -4.81 -13.31
C VAL A 45 -23.79 -3.41 -13.90
N ILE A 46 -23.78 -2.35 -13.09
CA ILE A 46 -23.49 -0.98 -13.55
C ILE A 46 -22.12 -0.91 -14.23
N LEU A 47 -21.10 -1.48 -13.59
CA LEU A 47 -19.72 -1.51 -14.12
C LEU A 47 -19.63 -2.33 -15.41
N THR A 48 -20.37 -3.43 -15.52
CA THR A 48 -20.46 -4.22 -16.75
C THR A 48 -21.08 -3.40 -17.89
N CYS A 49 -22.14 -2.64 -17.64
CA CYS A 49 -22.72 -1.72 -18.61
C CYS A 49 -21.71 -0.66 -19.07
N ILE A 50 -20.97 -0.05 -18.14
CA ILE A 50 -19.91 0.92 -18.46
C ILE A 50 -18.80 0.26 -19.31
N PHE A 51 -18.39 -0.96 -18.99
CA PHE A 51 -17.43 -1.72 -19.78
C PHE A 51 -17.92 -1.97 -21.21
N VAL A 52 -19.17 -2.37 -21.39
CA VAL A 52 -19.75 -2.61 -22.71
C VAL A 52 -19.75 -1.35 -23.56
N ILE A 53 -20.08 -0.19 -22.97
CA ILE A 53 -20.15 1.10 -23.65
C ILE A 53 -18.75 1.67 -23.95
N ALA A 54 -17.84 1.66 -22.98
CA ALA A 54 -16.57 2.37 -23.05
C ALA A 54 -15.35 1.44 -23.26
N GLY A 55 -15.38 0.22 -22.73
CA GLY A 55 -14.22 -0.69 -22.66
C GLY A 55 -14.16 -1.77 -23.74
N ARG A 56 -15.26 -2.00 -24.51
CA ARG A 56 -15.33 -3.12 -25.45
C ARG A 56 -14.57 -2.87 -26.75
N LYS A 57 -14.76 -1.70 -27.38
CA LYS A 57 -14.15 -1.35 -28.68
C LYS A 57 -12.91 -0.50 -28.48
N ARG A 58 -11.76 -1.00 -28.95
CA ARG A 58 -10.49 -0.26 -28.91
C ARG A 58 -10.49 0.85 -29.95
N PRO A 59 -10.12 2.10 -29.62
CA PRO A 59 -9.90 3.15 -30.59
C PRO A 59 -8.69 2.85 -31.47
N GLU A 60 -8.83 2.97 -32.79
CA GLU A 60 -7.77 2.71 -33.75
C GLU A 60 -6.67 3.78 -33.74
N GLY A 61 -5.41 3.37 -33.99
CA GLY A 61 -4.27 4.26 -34.22
C GLY A 61 -3.84 5.14 -33.04
N GLN A 62 -4.31 4.88 -31.82
CA GLN A 62 -4.08 5.79 -30.68
C GLN A 62 -3.05 5.25 -29.68
N VAL A 63 -2.06 6.09 -29.38
CA VAL A 63 -0.98 5.83 -28.41
C VAL A 63 -1.21 6.65 -27.15
N ILE A 64 -0.89 6.08 -25.99
CA ILE A 64 -0.81 6.78 -24.70
C ILE A 64 0.62 7.23 -24.49
N TYR A 65 0.79 8.45 -24.01
CA TYR A 65 2.07 8.98 -23.54
C TYR A 65 2.11 9.00 -22.01
N GLY A 66 3.26 9.36 -21.43
CA GLY A 66 3.44 9.36 -19.98
C GLY A 66 2.42 10.21 -19.22
N LYS A 67 2.00 11.35 -19.79
CA LYS A 67 0.99 12.24 -19.23
C LYS A 67 -0.38 11.55 -19.09
N GLU A 68 -0.86 10.93 -20.18
CA GLU A 68 -2.12 10.18 -20.16
C GLU A 68 -2.03 8.97 -19.23
N GLY A 69 -0.84 8.33 -19.14
CA GLY A 69 -0.59 7.23 -18.20
C GLY A 69 -0.83 7.65 -16.76
N MET A 70 -0.27 8.78 -16.32
CA MET A 70 -0.48 9.30 -14.96
C MET A 70 -1.94 9.63 -14.66
N VAL A 71 -2.66 10.26 -15.62
CA VAL A 71 -4.09 10.57 -15.47
C VAL A 71 -4.92 9.28 -15.39
N VAL A 72 -4.63 8.28 -16.23
CA VAL A 72 -5.33 6.98 -16.19
C VAL A 72 -5.13 6.30 -14.83
N VAL A 73 -3.90 6.27 -14.32
CA VAL A 73 -3.58 5.66 -13.02
C VAL A 73 -4.39 6.33 -11.91
N ALA A 74 -4.28 7.66 -11.77
CA ALA A 74 -4.98 8.38 -10.70
C ALA A 74 -6.52 8.24 -10.82
N SER A 75 -7.06 8.38 -12.05
CA SER A 75 -8.50 8.19 -12.30
C SER A 75 -8.97 6.78 -11.95
N ALA A 76 -8.15 5.76 -12.24
CA ALA A 76 -8.48 4.37 -11.96
C ALA A 76 -8.61 4.10 -10.46
N TRP A 77 -7.64 4.54 -9.67
CA TRP A 77 -7.70 4.39 -8.21
C TRP A 77 -8.90 5.09 -7.60
N ILE A 78 -9.21 6.32 -8.04
CA ILE A 78 -10.39 7.06 -7.58
C ILE A 78 -11.68 6.33 -7.99
N THR A 79 -11.81 5.92 -9.24
CA THR A 79 -13.05 5.28 -9.73
C THR A 79 -13.28 3.91 -9.11
N TRP A 80 -12.23 3.09 -8.93
CA TRP A 80 -12.33 1.82 -8.22
C TRP A 80 -12.75 2.03 -6.76
N SER A 81 -12.19 3.01 -6.07
CA SER A 81 -12.61 3.31 -4.69
C SER A 81 -14.05 3.82 -4.62
N LEU A 82 -14.53 4.60 -5.61
CA LEU A 82 -15.91 5.07 -5.66
C LEU A 82 -16.92 3.92 -5.84
N PHE A 83 -16.66 3.03 -6.80
CA PHE A 83 -17.55 1.90 -7.06
C PHE A 83 -17.43 0.81 -5.99
N GLY A 84 -16.23 0.56 -5.49
CA GLY A 84 -15.99 -0.36 -4.38
C GLY A 84 -16.61 0.08 -3.05
N ALA A 85 -16.95 1.36 -2.88
CA ALA A 85 -17.68 1.89 -1.72
C ALA A 85 -19.19 1.61 -1.78
N LEU A 86 -19.76 1.42 -2.98
CA LEU A 86 -21.19 1.24 -3.15
C LEU A 86 -21.77 0.04 -2.39
N PRO A 87 -21.10 -1.14 -2.34
CA PRO A 87 -21.64 -2.26 -1.54
C PRO A 87 -21.84 -1.91 -0.07
N PHE A 88 -20.93 -1.14 0.54
CA PHE A 88 -21.05 -0.74 1.95
C PHE A 88 -22.25 0.18 2.20
N THR A 89 -22.51 1.12 1.29
CA THR A 89 -23.66 2.03 1.42
C THR A 89 -24.99 1.37 1.06
N LEU A 90 -25.01 0.54 0.02
CA LEU A 90 -26.23 -0.17 -0.43
C LEU A 90 -26.69 -1.24 0.57
N SER A 91 -25.77 -1.92 1.24
CA SER A 91 -26.10 -2.87 2.32
C SER A 91 -26.52 -2.17 3.61
N GLY A 92 -26.18 -0.89 3.78
CA GLY A 92 -26.36 -0.17 5.04
C GLY A 92 -25.27 -0.45 6.09
N SER A 93 -24.23 -1.23 5.75
CA SER A 93 -23.11 -1.53 6.66
C SER A 93 -22.30 -0.28 7.02
N ILE A 94 -22.13 0.64 6.06
CA ILE A 94 -21.57 1.99 6.25
C ILE A 94 -22.51 2.97 5.53
N PRO A 95 -23.50 3.54 6.24
CA PRO A 95 -24.53 4.35 5.59
C PRO A 95 -24.03 5.65 4.98
N ASN A 96 -23.00 6.27 5.57
CA ASN A 96 -22.41 7.51 5.06
C ASN A 96 -21.46 7.19 3.89
N PHE A 97 -21.74 7.76 2.71
CA PHE A 97 -20.93 7.52 1.51
C PHE A 97 -19.47 8.01 1.66
N VAL A 98 -19.21 9.11 2.38
CA VAL A 98 -17.84 9.60 2.61
C VAL A 98 -17.06 8.61 3.47
N ASP A 99 -17.69 8.02 4.47
CA ASP A 99 -17.11 6.99 5.34
C ASP A 99 -16.86 5.69 4.56
N ALA A 100 -17.81 5.26 3.73
CA ALA A 100 -17.65 4.10 2.85
C ALA A 100 -16.54 4.32 1.80
N PHE A 101 -16.43 5.52 1.27
CA PHE A 101 -15.37 5.90 0.34
C PHE A 101 -14.01 5.90 1.03
N PHE A 102 -13.90 6.46 2.25
CA PHE A 102 -12.69 6.41 3.07
C PHE A 102 -12.23 4.97 3.29
N GLU A 103 -13.14 4.09 3.75
CA GLU A 103 -12.84 2.67 4.01
C GLU A 103 -12.35 1.95 2.76
N THR A 104 -12.95 2.26 1.61
CA THR A 104 -12.57 1.64 0.33
C THR A 104 -11.28 2.22 -0.24
N VAL A 105 -11.04 3.53 -0.12
CA VAL A 105 -9.74 4.14 -0.45
C VAL A 105 -8.66 3.50 0.40
N SER A 106 -8.87 3.40 1.72
CA SER A 106 -7.95 2.73 2.64
C SER A 106 -7.71 1.27 2.23
N GLY A 107 -8.77 0.58 1.79
CA GLY A 107 -8.70 -0.78 1.26
C GLY A 107 -7.79 -0.89 0.04
N PHE A 108 -8.10 -0.20 -1.05
CA PHE A 108 -7.35 -0.30 -2.29
C PHE A 108 -5.93 0.28 -2.17
N THR A 109 -5.74 1.40 -1.46
CA THR A 109 -4.40 1.97 -1.23
C THR A 109 -3.57 1.18 -0.22
N THR A 110 -4.15 0.10 0.31
CA THR A 110 -3.50 -0.78 1.30
C THR A 110 -3.02 -0.02 2.54
N THR A 111 -3.83 0.96 2.99
CA THR A 111 -3.51 1.78 4.15
C THR A 111 -3.92 1.10 5.46
N GLY A 112 -5.14 0.54 5.53
CA GLY A 112 -5.62 -0.12 6.74
C GLY A 112 -6.21 0.80 7.81
N SER A 113 -6.26 2.13 7.58
CA SER A 113 -7.03 3.05 8.42
C SER A 113 -8.52 2.76 8.29
N SER A 114 -9.25 2.69 9.40
CA SER A 114 -10.68 2.37 9.40
C SER A 114 -11.51 3.43 10.09
N ILE A 115 -12.71 3.69 9.56
CA ILE A 115 -13.73 4.52 10.20
C ILE A 115 -14.70 3.66 11.06
N LEU A 116 -14.53 2.35 11.07
CA LEU A 116 -15.42 1.46 11.80
C LEU A 116 -15.07 1.49 13.29
N ARG A 117 -16.10 1.67 14.12
CA ARG A 117 -15.98 1.55 15.58
C ARG A 117 -16.07 0.11 16.04
N ASP A 118 -16.87 -0.68 15.33
CA ASP A 118 -17.05 -2.11 15.57
C ASP A 118 -16.91 -2.85 14.23
N VAL A 119 -15.78 -3.52 14.06
CA VAL A 119 -15.47 -4.30 12.85
C VAL A 119 -16.25 -5.63 12.84
N GLU A 120 -16.47 -6.22 14.02
CA GLU A 120 -17.07 -7.55 14.17
C GLU A 120 -18.57 -7.55 13.86
N ALA A 121 -19.21 -6.37 13.91
CA ALA A 121 -20.60 -6.20 13.50
C ALA A 121 -20.84 -6.29 11.98
N LEU A 122 -19.77 -6.27 11.16
CA LEU A 122 -19.94 -6.35 9.72
C LEU A 122 -20.24 -7.77 9.23
N PRO A 123 -21.08 -7.91 8.18
CA PRO A 123 -21.28 -9.18 7.47
C PRO A 123 -19.96 -9.74 6.91
N GLN A 124 -19.87 -11.08 6.81
CA GLN A 124 -18.67 -11.77 6.36
C GLN A 124 -18.27 -11.38 4.92
N CYS A 125 -19.23 -11.17 4.04
CA CYS A 125 -18.95 -10.72 2.67
C CYS A 125 -18.34 -9.32 2.64
N MET A 126 -18.72 -8.42 3.57
CA MET A 126 -18.13 -7.08 3.69
C MET A 126 -16.71 -7.14 4.27
N LEU A 127 -16.47 -7.98 5.28
CA LEU A 127 -15.14 -8.25 5.83
C LEU A 127 -14.22 -8.84 4.78
N PHE A 128 -14.73 -9.79 3.98
CA PHE A 128 -13.98 -10.34 2.85
C PHE A 128 -13.60 -9.26 1.84
N TRP A 129 -14.56 -8.40 1.45
CA TRP A 129 -14.31 -7.32 0.49
C TRP A 129 -13.24 -6.36 0.98
N ARG A 130 -13.31 -5.91 2.24
CA ARG A 130 -12.30 -5.04 2.87
C ARG A 130 -10.88 -5.62 2.67
N SER A 131 -10.66 -6.86 3.09
CA SER A 131 -9.33 -7.49 3.00
C SER A 131 -8.94 -7.85 1.57
N PHE A 132 -9.90 -8.20 0.73
CA PHE A 132 -9.66 -8.50 -0.68
C PHE A 132 -9.24 -7.25 -1.47
N THR A 133 -9.75 -6.06 -1.13
CA THR A 133 -9.25 -4.79 -1.71
C THR A 133 -7.77 -4.57 -1.43
N HIS A 134 -7.25 -4.96 -0.26
CA HIS A 134 -5.82 -4.95 0.05
C HIS A 134 -5.02 -5.86 -0.88
N TRP A 135 -5.51 -7.07 -1.10
CA TRP A 135 -4.84 -8.03 -1.98
C TRP A 135 -4.76 -7.52 -3.42
N ILE A 136 -5.82 -6.93 -3.93
CA ILE A 136 -5.86 -6.32 -5.27
C ILE A 136 -4.93 -5.10 -5.33
N GLY A 137 -4.99 -4.22 -4.33
CA GLY A 137 -4.23 -2.98 -4.24
C GLY A 137 -2.73 -3.20 -4.05
N GLY A 138 -2.31 -4.29 -3.38
CA GLY A 138 -0.92 -4.56 -3.02
C GLY A 138 0.04 -4.59 -4.21
N MET A 139 -0.31 -5.32 -5.26
CA MET A 139 0.50 -5.35 -6.49
C MET A 139 0.15 -4.26 -7.51
N GLY A 140 -0.79 -3.38 -7.15
CA GLY A 140 -1.27 -2.31 -8.01
C GLY A 140 -2.37 -2.73 -8.96
N VAL A 141 -3.41 -1.92 -8.98
CA VAL A 141 -4.64 -2.14 -9.76
C VAL A 141 -4.34 -2.24 -11.27
N LEU A 142 -3.46 -1.38 -11.78
CA LEU A 142 -3.10 -1.36 -13.19
C LEU A 142 -2.21 -2.52 -13.61
N VAL A 143 -1.27 -2.95 -12.77
CA VAL A 143 -0.42 -4.12 -13.07
C VAL A 143 -1.30 -5.36 -13.16
N PHE A 144 -2.32 -5.49 -12.29
CA PHE A 144 -3.32 -6.54 -12.36
C PHE A 144 -4.10 -6.50 -13.68
N VAL A 145 -4.60 -5.34 -14.07
CA VAL A 145 -5.32 -5.17 -15.34
C VAL A 145 -4.41 -5.41 -16.56
N LEU A 146 -3.15 -4.99 -16.51
CA LEU A 146 -2.17 -5.27 -17.57
C LEU A 146 -1.91 -6.78 -17.76
N MET A 147 -1.95 -7.56 -16.68
CA MET A 147 -1.84 -9.01 -16.74
C MET A 147 -3.01 -9.62 -17.49
N LEU A 148 -4.23 -9.15 -17.24
CA LEU A 148 -5.47 -9.69 -17.80
C LEU A 148 -5.78 -9.16 -19.22
N THR A 149 -5.29 -7.96 -19.58
CA THR A 149 -5.64 -7.31 -20.84
C THR A 149 -4.54 -7.40 -21.90
N ASN A 150 -4.92 -7.30 -23.17
CA ASN A 150 -3.99 -7.25 -24.29
C ASN A 150 -3.81 -5.79 -24.75
N LEU A 151 -3.02 -5.02 -24.01
CA LEU A 151 -2.60 -3.69 -24.45
C LEU A 151 -1.29 -3.77 -25.25
N ASP A 152 -1.08 -2.80 -26.17
CA ASP A 152 0.18 -2.72 -26.92
C ASP A 152 1.37 -2.49 -26.00
N LYS A 153 2.56 -2.95 -26.46
CA LYS A 153 3.83 -2.86 -25.73
C LYS A 153 4.15 -1.43 -25.27
N LYS A 154 3.90 -0.40 -26.11
CA LYS A 154 4.15 1.01 -25.76
C LYS A 154 3.18 1.50 -24.66
N ASN A 155 1.89 1.26 -24.81
CA ASN A 155 0.86 1.67 -23.87
C ASN A 155 1.04 1.00 -22.50
N SER A 156 1.28 -0.31 -22.49
CA SER A 156 1.56 -1.08 -21.27
C SER A 156 2.78 -0.53 -20.50
N MET A 157 3.82 -0.11 -21.23
CA MET A 157 5.04 0.41 -20.61
C MET A 157 4.82 1.75 -19.89
N TYR A 158 4.05 2.67 -20.48
CA TYR A 158 3.76 3.96 -19.84
C TYR A 158 2.89 3.81 -18.59
N LEU A 159 1.89 2.92 -18.63
CA LEU A 159 1.04 2.61 -17.49
C LEU A 159 1.84 1.96 -16.35
N MET A 160 2.63 0.94 -16.64
CA MET A 160 3.47 0.28 -15.64
C MET A 160 4.47 1.24 -14.99
N ARG A 161 5.07 2.15 -15.77
CA ARG A 161 5.98 3.15 -15.23
C ARG A 161 5.30 4.19 -14.34
N ALA A 162 4.02 4.44 -14.52
CA ALA A 162 3.27 5.38 -13.72
C ALA A 162 2.82 4.78 -12.36
N GLU A 163 2.75 3.45 -12.25
CA GLU A 163 2.26 2.77 -11.05
C GLU A 163 3.36 2.13 -10.19
N VAL A 164 4.44 1.62 -10.82
CA VAL A 164 5.50 0.92 -10.06
C VAL A 164 6.27 1.89 -9.17
N PRO A 165 6.31 1.66 -7.84
CA PRO A 165 6.96 2.55 -6.90
C PRO A 165 8.49 2.43 -6.93
N GLY A 166 9.17 3.57 -6.73
CA GLY A 166 10.62 3.64 -6.58
C GLY A 166 11.36 4.51 -7.59
N PRO A 167 12.60 4.91 -7.28
CA PRO A 167 13.39 5.80 -8.11
C PRO A 167 13.98 5.13 -9.36
N GLU A 168 14.18 3.81 -9.33
CA GLU A 168 14.67 3.01 -10.47
C GLU A 168 13.63 1.99 -10.90
N LYS A 169 13.37 1.95 -12.22
CA LYS A 169 12.33 1.10 -12.82
C LYS A 169 12.97 0.10 -13.76
N ASP A 170 13.63 -0.92 -13.20
CA ASP A 170 14.26 -2.00 -13.98
C ASP A 170 13.19 -2.92 -14.60
N LYS A 171 13.43 -3.36 -15.84
CA LYS A 171 12.60 -4.37 -16.51
C LYS A 171 13.23 -5.74 -16.30
N LEU A 172 12.44 -6.70 -15.79
CA LEU A 172 12.88 -8.08 -15.66
C LEU A 172 13.02 -8.77 -17.02
N VAL A 173 12.09 -8.51 -17.92
CA VAL A 173 12.06 -9.11 -19.27
C VAL A 173 11.57 -8.08 -20.29
N PRO A 174 11.87 -8.30 -21.62
CA PRO A 174 11.51 -7.34 -22.66
C PRO A 174 10.00 -7.07 -22.82
N LYS A 175 9.14 -8.01 -22.40
CA LYS A 175 7.67 -7.88 -22.50
C LYS A 175 7.07 -7.52 -21.14
N THR A 176 6.47 -6.35 -21.03
CA THR A 176 5.81 -5.85 -19.81
C THR A 176 4.74 -6.81 -19.25
N LYS A 177 3.94 -7.42 -20.12
CA LYS A 177 2.91 -8.40 -19.72
C LYS A 177 3.52 -9.66 -19.08
N THR A 178 4.67 -10.13 -19.57
CA THR A 178 5.38 -11.28 -18.97
C THR A 178 5.94 -10.93 -17.61
N THR A 179 6.53 -9.72 -17.45
CA THR A 179 6.97 -9.21 -16.14
C THR A 179 5.80 -9.19 -15.15
N ALA A 180 4.66 -8.61 -15.53
CA ALA A 180 3.47 -8.56 -14.69
C ALA A 180 3.01 -9.96 -14.24
N ARG A 181 2.94 -10.92 -15.18
CA ARG A 181 2.55 -12.31 -14.87
C ARG A 181 3.48 -13.01 -13.88
N ILE A 182 4.78 -12.82 -14.04
CA ILE A 182 5.78 -13.40 -13.12
C ILE A 182 5.62 -12.81 -11.72
N LEU A 183 5.55 -11.49 -11.61
CA LEU A 183 5.40 -10.81 -10.32
C LEU A 183 4.10 -11.20 -9.62
N TYR A 184 2.98 -11.27 -10.35
CA TYR A 184 1.71 -11.75 -9.79
C TYR A 184 1.75 -13.23 -9.43
N GLY A 185 2.45 -14.06 -10.19
CA GLY A 185 2.66 -15.48 -9.86
C GLY A 185 3.40 -15.65 -8.54
N ILE A 186 4.46 -14.87 -8.30
CA ILE A 186 5.19 -14.85 -7.04
C ILE A 186 4.29 -14.37 -5.89
N TYR A 187 3.58 -13.27 -6.11
CA TYR A 187 2.65 -12.69 -5.13
C TYR A 187 1.57 -13.68 -4.72
N PHE A 188 0.90 -14.30 -5.68
CA PHE A 188 -0.11 -15.32 -5.46
C PHE A 188 0.46 -16.54 -4.74
N GLY A 189 1.63 -17.03 -5.16
CA GLY A 189 2.30 -18.18 -4.53
C GLY A 189 2.64 -17.92 -3.07
N LEU A 190 3.21 -16.77 -2.74
CA LEU A 190 3.49 -16.36 -1.36
C LEU A 190 2.21 -16.22 -0.54
N THR A 191 1.14 -15.66 -1.12
CA THR A 191 -0.17 -15.55 -0.44
C THR A 191 -0.73 -16.94 -0.11
N LEU A 192 -0.69 -17.87 -1.06
CA LEU A 192 -1.18 -19.24 -0.86
C LEU A 192 -0.40 -19.98 0.23
N ILE A 193 0.94 -19.86 0.22
CA ILE A 193 1.78 -20.45 1.27
C ILE A 193 1.41 -19.86 2.64
N LEU A 194 1.17 -18.54 2.73
CA LEU A 194 0.76 -17.90 3.98
C LEU A 194 -0.60 -18.43 4.47
N VAL A 195 -1.61 -18.56 3.59
CA VAL A 195 -2.91 -19.13 3.95
C VAL A 195 -2.74 -20.52 4.56
N ILE A 196 -1.94 -21.38 3.90
CA ILE A 196 -1.71 -22.75 4.39
C ILE A 196 -1.04 -22.73 5.78
N LEU A 197 -0.02 -21.88 5.98
CA LEU A 197 0.69 -21.79 7.27
C LEU A 197 -0.23 -21.25 8.38
N LEU A 198 -1.11 -20.28 8.09
CA LEU A 198 -2.07 -19.76 9.06
C LEU A 198 -3.11 -20.83 9.44
N MET A 199 -3.59 -21.61 8.48
CA MET A 199 -4.47 -22.75 8.76
C MET A 199 -3.79 -23.81 9.62
N LEU A 200 -2.51 -24.11 9.36
CA LEU A 200 -1.71 -25.00 10.21
C LEU A 200 -1.49 -24.42 11.62
N GLY A 201 -1.54 -23.10 11.77
CA GLY A 201 -1.52 -22.39 13.04
C GLY A 201 -2.83 -22.40 13.83
N GLY A 202 -3.88 -23.01 13.27
CA GLY A 202 -5.20 -23.14 13.91
C GLY A 202 -6.25 -22.08 13.51
N MET A 203 -5.92 -21.17 12.57
CA MET A 203 -6.92 -20.28 11.99
C MET A 203 -7.88 -21.06 11.07
N ASN A 204 -9.16 -20.70 11.07
CA ASN A 204 -10.09 -21.19 10.07
C ASN A 204 -9.74 -20.62 8.67
N LEU A 205 -10.35 -21.17 7.62
CA LEU A 205 -10.06 -20.74 6.23
C LEU A 205 -10.40 -19.27 5.99
N PHE A 206 -11.49 -18.77 6.54
CA PHE A 206 -11.92 -17.37 6.35
C PHE A 206 -10.91 -16.40 6.97
N ASP A 207 -10.55 -16.61 8.24
CA ASP A 207 -9.57 -15.78 8.94
C ASP A 207 -8.18 -15.85 8.26
N SER A 208 -7.78 -17.06 7.82
CA SER A 208 -6.52 -17.25 7.09
C SER A 208 -6.49 -16.47 5.78
N LEU A 209 -7.60 -16.43 5.03
CA LEU A 209 -7.71 -15.65 3.79
C LEU A 209 -7.64 -14.15 4.07
N ILE A 210 -8.42 -13.65 5.05
CA ILE A 210 -8.45 -12.23 5.43
C ILE A 210 -7.06 -11.75 5.82
N HIS A 211 -6.38 -12.46 6.74
CA HIS A 211 -5.06 -12.06 7.23
C HIS A 211 -3.96 -12.27 6.19
N ALA A 212 -4.10 -13.27 5.31
CA ALA A 212 -3.17 -13.43 4.20
C ALA A 212 -3.32 -12.32 3.16
N PHE A 213 -4.54 -11.87 2.85
CA PHE A 213 -4.78 -10.75 1.95
C PHE A 213 -4.21 -9.44 2.49
N GLY A 214 -4.46 -9.16 3.77
CA GLY A 214 -3.93 -7.98 4.43
C GLY A 214 -2.40 -7.98 4.56
N SER A 215 -1.78 -9.15 4.85
CA SER A 215 -0.32 -9.30 4.89
C SER A 215 0.30 -9.16 3.50
N ALA A 216 -0.28 -9.80 2.48
CA ALA A 216 0.23 -9.77 1.12
C ALA A 216 0.12 -8.38 0.50
N GLY A 217 -1.03 -7.73 0.67
CA GLY A 217 -1.24 -6.35 0.26
C GLY A 217 -0.48 -5.34 1.11
N THR A 218 0.01 -5.73 2.30
CA THR A 218 0.55 -4.83 3.33
C THR A 218 -0.47 -3.76 3.75
N GLY A 219 -1.71 -4.18 4.07
CA GLY A 219 -2.81 -3.26 4.33
C GLY A 219 -3.42 -3.35 5.73
N GLY A 220 -3.35 -4.50 6.43
CA GLY A 220 -3.64 -4.62 7.85
C GLY A 220 -5.10 -4.67 8.29
N PHE A 221 -6.07 -4.73 7.39
CA PHE A 221 -7.45 -4.97 7.80
C PHE A 221 -7.61 -6.35 8.42
N SER A 222 -8.24 -6.39 9.57
CA SER A 222 -8.66 -7.61 10.28
C SER A 222 -10.17 -7.66 10.41
N ASN A 223 -10.70 -8.83 10.67
CA ASN A 223 -12.09 -9.06 11.07
C ASN A 223 -12.30 -9.01 12.59
N TYR A 224 -11.24 -8.76 13.36
CA TYR A 224 -11.27 -8.63 14.82
C TYR A 224 -10.81 -7.24 15.25
N ALA A 225 -11.42 -6.69 16.30
CA ALA A 225 -11.13 -5.36 16.82
C ALA A 225 -9.68 -5.25 17.39
N ASP A 226 -9.19 -6.33 17.99
CA ASP A 226 -7.83 -6.46 18.52
C ASP A 226 -6.82 -7.01 17.50
N SER A 227 -7.19 -7.04 16.21
CA SER A 227 -6.36 -7.42 15.08
C SER A 227 -5.78 -8.84 15.25
N VAL A 228 -4.49 -9.06 14.95
CA VAL A 228 -3.82 -10.37 15.10
C VAL A 228 -3.67 -10.76 16.58
N GLY A 229 -3.71 -9.80 17.51
CA GLY A 229 -3.72 -10.05 18.95
C GLY A 229 -4.82 -10.99 19.42
N HIS A 230 -5.94 -11.05 18.68
CA HIS A 230 -7.08 -11.94 18.92
C HIS A 230 -6.67 -13.41 19.07
N PHE A 231 -5.71 -13.88 18.30
CA PHE A 231 -5.33 -15.29 18.27
C PHE A 231 -4.40 -15.71 19.42
N ASP A 232 -3.77 -14.75 20.10
CA ASP A 232 -2.76 -14.96 21.17
C ASP A 232 -1.80 -16.13 20.93
N SER A 233 -1.36 -16.29 19.69
CA SER A 233 -0.50 -17.39 19.25
C SER A 233 0.87 -16.88 18.79
N ALA A 234 1.94 -17.35 19.48
CA ALA A 234 3.30 -17.00 19.09
C ALA A 234 3.64 -17.50 17.67
N TYR A 235 3.09 -18.65 17.26
CA TYR A 235 3.29 -19.19 15.92
C TYR A 235 2.70 -18.23 14.86
N ILE A 236 1.46 -17.81 15.05
CA ILE A 236 0.76 -16.89 14.14
C ILE A 236 1.52 -15.56 14.04
N ASP A 237 1.95 -15.00 15.18
CA ASP A 237 2.70 -13.75 15.20
C ASP A 237 4.01 -13.84 14.41
N TYR A 238 4.78 -14.91 14.59
CA TYR A 238 6.03 -15.09 13.86
C TYR A 238 5.79 -15.34 12.36
N VAL A 239 4.79 -16.16 12.01
CA VAL A 239 4.44 -16.41 10.60
C VAL A 239 4.03 -15.11 9.91
N ILE A 240 3.12 -14.34 10.48
CA ILE A 240 2.68 -13.07 9.91
C ILE A 240 3.85 -12.08 9.83
N SER A 241 4.68 -11.95 10.90
CA SER A 241 5.85 -11.06 10.90
C SER A 241 6.82 -11.37 9.77
N ILE A 242 7.16 -12.65 9.57
CA ILE A 242 8.07 -13.10 8.52
C ILE A 242 7.48 -12.79 7.14
N PHE A 243 6.18 -13.07 6.93
CA PHE A 243 5.55 -12.82 5.63
C PHE A 243 5.37 -11.33 5.34
N MET A 244 5.07 -10.49 6.34
CA MET A 244 5.10 -9.04 6.18
C MET A 244 6.48 -8.57 5.71
N ILE A 245 7.57 -9.04 6.35
CA ILE A 245 8.95 -8.73 5.92
C ILE A 245 9.19 -9.20 4.49
N LEU A 246 8.75 -10.42 4.12
CA LEU A 246 8.90 -10.94 2.76
C LEU A 246 8.14 -10.10 1.72
N PHE A 247 6.89 -9.70 1.98
CA PHE A 247 6.14 -8.83 1.08
C PHE A 247 6.72 -7.40 1.01
N GLY A 248 7.46 -6.95 2.02
CA GLY A 248 8.22 -5.70 2.03
C GLY A 248 9.52 -5.73 1.21
N ILE A 249 9.98 -6.89 0.73
CA ILE A 249 11.17 -7.03 -0.12
C ILE A 249 10.83 -6.68 -1.58
N ASN A 250 11.80 -6.17 -2.31
CA ASN A 250 11.69 -5.92 -3.74
C ASN A 250 11.37 -7.20 -4.51
N PHE A 251 10.21 -7.26 -5.17
CA PHE A 251 9.74 -8.45 -5.89
C PHE A 251 10.65 -8.88 -7.05
N ASN A 252 11.46 -7.97 -7.61
CA ASN A 252 12.44 -8.33 -8.64
C ASN A 252 13.51 -9.27 -8.09
N LEU A 253 13.81 -9.22 -6.78
CA LEU A 253 14.80 -10.11 -6.17
C LEU A 253 14.31 -11.56 -6.11
N TYR A 254 13.02 -11.79 -5.91
CA TYR A 254 12.43 -13.13 -5.98
C TYR A 254 12.54 -13.73 -7.38
N TYR A 255 12.40 -12.92 -8.42
CA TYR A 255 12.60 -13.37 -9.79
C TYR A 255 14.04 -13.86 -10.01
N PHE A 256 15.05 -13.13 -9.54
CA PHE A 256 16.45 -13.57 -9.61
C PHE A 256 16.69 -14.86 -8.81
N MET A 257 16.04 -15.00 -7.65
CA MET A 257 16.10 -16.23 -6.85
C MET A 257 15.50 -17.43 -7.59
N LEU A 258 14.37 -17.26 -8.27
CA LEU A 258 13.76 -18.31 -9.11
C LEU A 258 14.63 -18.72 -10.32
N LEU A 259 15.49 -17.80 -10.81
CA LEU A 259 16.50 -18.11 -11.84
C LEU A 259 17.78 -18.76 -11.28
N GLY A 260 17.85 -19.03 -9.96
CA GLY A 260 19.01 -19.64 -9.32
C GLY A 260 20.11 -18.66 -8.91
N ASP A 261 19.93 -17.34 -9.13
CA ASP A 261 20.91 -16.32 -8.71
C ASP A 261 20.65 -15.84 -7.27
N PHE A 262 20.87 -16.75 -6.31
CA PHE A 262 20.80 -16.44 -4.88
C PHE A 262 21.82 -15.36 -4.45
N LYS A 263 22.93 -15.25 -5.21
CA LYS A 263 23.98 -14.28 -4.92
C LYS A 263 23.52 -12.83 -5.18
N ALA A 264 22.73 -12.60 -6.24
CA ALA A 264 22.13 -11.30 -6.51
C ALA A 264 21.16 -10.89 -5.41
N PHE A 265 20.37 -11.83 -4.86
CA PHE A 265 19.45 -11.60 -3.75
C PHE A 265 20.20 -11.05 -2.52
N TRP A 266 21.17 -11.79 -1.99
CA TRP A 266 21.88 -11.40 -0.76
C TRP A 266 22.89 -10.25 -0.93
N LYS A 267 23.35 -9.95 -2.15
CA LYS A 267 24.26 -8.81 -2.44
C LYS A 267 23.53 -7.49 -2.62
N ASN A 268 22.21 -7.50 -2.71
CA ASN A 268 21.43 -6.26 -2.87
C ASN A 268 21.61 -5.34 -1.65
N GLU A 269 22.05 -4.09 -1.90
CA GLU A 269 22.31 -3.13 -0.83
C GLU A 269 21.02 -2.71 -0.11
N GLU A 270 19.91 -2.49 -0.86
CA GLU A 270 18.62 -2.10 -0.29
C GLU A 270 18.08 -3.16 0.66
N LEU A 271 18.11 -4.44 0.26
CA LEU A 271 17.69 -5.56 1.09
C LEU A 271 18.48 -5.61 2.41
N ARG A 272 19.81 -5.45 2.34
CA ARG A 272 20.66 -5.49 3.54
C ARG A 272 20.38 -4.33 4.49
N VAL A 273 20.16 -3.12 3.95
CA VAL A 273 19.80 -1.95 4.76
C VAL A 273 18.42 -2.13 5.38
N TYR A 274 17.44 -2.63 4.62
CA TYR A 274 16.09 -2.92 5.09
C TYR A 274 16.10 -3.92 6.26
N LEU A 275 16.77 -5.07 6.09
CA LEU A 275 16.88 -6.06 7.17
C LEU A 275 17.69 -5.53 8.37
N GLY A 276 18.70 -4.70 8.12
CA GLY A 276 19.47 -4.02 9.17
C GLY A 276 18.63 -3.07 10.00
N ILE A 277 17.73 -2.29 9.37
CA ILE A 277 16.80 -1.40 10.07
C ILE A 277 15.86 -2.22 10.95
N ILE A 278 15.26 -3.31 10.41
CA ILE A 278 14.36 -4.20 11.15
C ILE A 278 15.07 -4.77 12.37
N ALA A 279 16.26 -5.37 12.17
CA ALA A 279 17.01 -5.97 13.27
C ALA A 279 17.36 -4.96 14.36
N THR A 280 17.88 -3.78 13.97
CA THR A 280 18.26 -2.73 14.91
C THR A 280 17.05 -2.21 15.70
N ALA A 281 15.95 -1.88 15.01
CA ALA A 281 14.74 -1.40 15.65
C ALA A 281 14.14 -2.44 16.60
N THR A 282 14.08 -3.71 16.18
CA THR A 282 13.60 -4.82 17.03
C THR A 282 14.43 -4.97 18.30
N ILE A 283 15.77 -4.95 18.19
CA ILE A 283 16.65 -5.04 19.35
C ILE A 283 16.44 -3.86 20.32
N LEU A 284 16.42 -2.63 19.79
CA LEU A 284 16.27 -1.43 20.62
C LEU A 284 14.91 -1.41 21.34
N ILE A 285 13.81 -1.74 20.65
CA ILE A 285 12.49 -1.83 21.27
C ILE A 285 12.43 -2.97 22.28
N THR A 286 12.98 -4.14 21.96
CA THR A 286 13.02 -5.29 22.89
C THR A 286 13.70 -4.91 24.21
N LEU A 287 14.86 -4.26 24.14
CA LEU A 287 15.60 -3.83 25.33
C LEU A 287 14.83 -2.79 26.13
N ASN A 288 14.16 -1.85 25.44
CA ASN A 288 13.42 -0.75 26.09
C ASN A 288 12.09 -1.22 26.71
N THR A 289 11.44 -2.26 26.15
CA THR A 289 10.15 -2.78 26.64
C THR A 289 10.27 -4.04 27.52
N ASN A 290 11.48 -4.57 27.72
CA ASN A 290 11.71 -5.82 28.45
C ASN A 290 11.13 -5.78 29.87
N GLN A 291 11.29 -4.68 30.60
CA GLN A 291 10.74 -4.54 31.96
C GLN A 291 9.20 -4.57 31.96
N MET A 292 8.57 -4.00 30.94
CA MET A 292 7.10 -3.96 30.80
C MET A 292 6.51 -5.37 30.62
N TYR A 293 7.16 -6.21 29.83
CA TYR A 293 6.66 -7.56 29.54
C TYR A 293 7.17 -8.67 30.47
N GLY A 294 8.15 -8.37 31.33
CA GLY A 294 8.74 -9.31 32.30
C GLY A 294 9.49 -10.50 31.67
N SER A 295 9.61 -10.54 30.34
CA SER A 295 10.32 -11.59 29.61
C SER A 295 10.90 -11.05 28.32
N ILE A 296 12.20 -11.25 28.09
CA ILE A 296 12.87 -10.80 26.88
C ILE A 296 12.32 -11.46 25.61
N MET A 297 11.89 -12.72 25.69
CA MET A 297 11.29 -13.45 24.57
C MET A 297 9.94 -12.88 24.20
N LYS A 298 9.13 -12.50 25.19
CA LYS A 298 7.81 -11.86 24.97
C LYS A 298 8.00 -10.46 24.42
N ALA A 299 8.92 -9.68 24.97
CA ALA A 299 9.28 -8.36 24.45
C ALA A 299 9.78 -8.45 22.99
N PHE A 300 10.64 -9.43 22.68
CA PHE A 300 11.13 -9.66 21.31
C PHE A 300 10.01 -10.03 20.34
N ARG A 301 9.08 -10.93 20.73
CA ARG A 301 7.93 -11.32 19.92
C ARG A 301 7.11 -10.09 19.50
N TYR A 302 6.72 -9.26 20.47
CA TYR A 302 5.93 -8.05 20.20
C TYR A 302 6.72 -6.98 19.47
N ALA A 303 8.00 -6.78 19.82
CA ALA A 303 8.86 -5.83 19.12
C ALA A 303 9.05 -6.21 17.64
N LEU A 304 9.37 -7.49 17.35
CA LEU A 304 9.52 -7.98 15.96
C LEU A 304 8.23 -7.80 15.17
N PHE A 305 7.07 -8.14 15.76
CA PHE A 305 5.79 -8.01 15.09
C PHE A 305 5.51 -6.53 14.77
N GLN A 306 5.62 -5.62 15.75
CA GLN A 306 5.31 -4.21 15.54
C GLN A 306 6.32 -3.51 14.62
N VAL A 307 7.61 -3.85 14.69
CA VAL A 307 8.61 -3.35 13.73
C VAL A 307 8.29 -3.82 12.32
N SER A 308 7.95 -5.11 12.16
CA SER A 308 7.61 -5.67 10.85
C SER A 308 6.38 -5.01 10.26
N THR A 309 5.31 -4.87 11.05
CA THR A 309 4.04 -4.31 10.59
C THR A 309 4.16 -2.83 10.22
N ILE A 310 4.95 -2.05 10.94
CA ILE A 310 5.09 -0.61 10.69
C ILE A 310 6.02 -0.34 9.51
N ILE A 311 7.20 -0.96 9.44
CA ILE A 311 8.15 -0.69 8.34
C ILE A 311 7.63 -1.20 6.99
N THR A 312 6.85 -2.28 6.99
CA THR A 312 6.21 -2.80 5.77
C THR A 312 4.93 -2.07 5.42
N THR A 313 4.51 -1.13 6.29
CA THR A 313 3.25 -0.39 6.17
C THR A 313 2.01 -1.30 6.15
N THR A 314 2.06 -2.42 6.89
CA THR A 314 0.92 -3.35 6.97
C THR A 314 -0.13 -2.86 7.96
N GLY A 315 0.25 -2.46 9.18
CA GLY A 315 -0.67 -1.89 10.14
C GLY A 315 -1.38 -2.89 11.08
N TYR A 316 -1.03 -4.19 11.07
CA TYR A 316 -1.53 -5.14 12.06
C TYR A 316 -1.00 -4.86 13.47
N ALA A 317 -1.74 -5.27 14.49
CA ALA A 317 -1.35 -5.13 15.88
C ALA A 317 -1.50 -6.46 16.66
N THR A 318 -0.55 -6.71 17.55
CA THR A 318 -0.61 -7.76 18.58
C THR A 318 -0.56 -7.18 19.98
N THR A 319 -0.28 -5.89 20.10
CA THR A 319 -0.22 -5.14 21.35
C THR A 319 -0.42 -3.67 21.08
N ASP A 320 -0.89 -2.93 22.07
CA ASP A 320 -1.04 -1.48 21.98
C ASP A 320 0.31 -0.77 22.25
N PHE A 321 0.96 -0.31 21.20
CA PHE A 321 2.22 0.43 21.31
C PHE A 321 2.04 1.88 21.80
N ASN A 322 0.80 2.39 22.00
CA ASN A 322 0.58 3.63 22.74
C ASN A 322 1.06 3.56 24.19
N LEU A 323 1.07 2.34 24.76
CA LEU A 323 1.50 2.08 26.11
C LEU A 323 3.03 1.93 26.24
N TRP A 324 3.76 1.90 25.11
CA TRP A 324 5.20 1.72 25.13
C TRP A 324 5.93 2.99 25.63
N PRO A 325 7.16 2.84 26.16
CA PRO A 325 7.99 3.98 26.50
C PRO A 325 8.21 4.90 25.29
N THR A 326 8.32 6.20 25.51
CA THR A 326 8.44 7.24 24.46
C THR A 326 9.56 6.94 23.46
N PHE A 327 10.70 6.38 23.90
CA PHE A 327 11.77 5.99 23.00
C PHE A 327 11.32 4.98 21.95
N SER A 328 10.56 3.94 22.35
CA SER A 328 10.01 2.94 21.43
C SER A 328 8.94 3.56 20.52
N GLN A 329 8.09 4.46 21.01
CA GLN A 329 7.13 5.19 20.18
C GLN A 329 7.83 6.06 19.12
N CYS A 330 8.93 6.74 19.46
CA CYS A 330 9.74 7.50 18.50
C CYS A 330 10.31 6.61 17.41
N ILE A 331 10.80 5.40 17.74
CA ILE A 331 11.27 4.44 16.73
C ILE A 331 10.12 4.03 15.80
N VAL A 332 8.92 3.75 16.34
CA VAL A 332 7.72 3.43 15.55
C VAL A 332 7.41 4.56 14.57
N VAL A 333 7.38 5.81 15.00
CA VAL A 333 7.12 6.97 14.12
C VAL A 333 8.19 7.12 13.04
N LEU A 334 9.47 6.90 13.36
CA LEU A 334 10.53 6.92 12.35
C LEU A 334 10.35 5.80 11.31
N LEU A 335 9.97 4.59 11.74
CA LEU A 335 9.70 3.48 10.82
C LEU A 335 8.49 3.77 9.92
N MET A 336 7.44 4.45 10.43
CA MET A 336 6.29 4.89 9.61
C MET A 336 6.72 5.71 8.40
N ILE A 337 7.71 6.59 8.55
CA ILE A 337 8.19 7.47 7.50
C ILE A 337 9.08 6.71 6.50
N ILE A 338 9.91 5.79 6.98
CA ILE A 338 10.90 5.07 6.16
C ILE A 338 10.21 4.17 5.12
N GLY A 339 9.32 3.30 5.57
CA GLY A 339 8.63 2.34 4.70
C GLY A 339 9.50 1.16 4.24
N ALA A 340 9.00 0.38 3.27
CA ALA A 340 9.62 -0.85 2.77
C ALA A 340 10.58 -0.62 1.59
N CYS A 341 11.05 -1.70 0.93
CA CYS A 341 11.87 -1.63 -0.28
C CYS A 341 11.09 -1.08 -1.48
N ALA A 342 11.81 -0.49 -2.42
CA ALA A 342 11.22 -0.14 -3.73
C ALA A 342 10.74 -1.40 -4.45
N SER A 343 9.67 -1.26 -5.27
CA SER A 343 9.04 -2.39 -5.98
C SER A 343 8.60 -3.54 -5.05
N SER A 344 8.20 -3.21 -3.82
CA SER A 344 7.45 -4.06 -2.90
C SER A 344 5.99 -3.63 -2.83
N THR A 345 5.17 -4.35 -2.08
CA THR A 345 3.76 -3.97 -1.83
C THR A 345 3.61 -2.82 -0.83
N GLY A 346 4.62 -2.59 0.04
CA GLY A 346 4.58 -1.57 1.09
C GLY A 346 4.52 -0.12 0.60
N GLY A 347 4.09 0.78 1.43
CA GLY A 347 4.05 2.24 1.26
C GLY A 347 5.33 2.96 1.75
N GLY A 348 5.19 4.20 2.21
CA GLY A 348 6.27 5.03 2.76
C GLY A 348 7.24 5.62 1.73
N ILE A 349 8.25 6.32 2.22
CA ILE A 349 9.28 6.99 1.38
C ILE A 349 10.14 5.99 0.59
N LYS A 350 10.30 4.77 1.06
CA LYS A 350 11.14 3.67 0.58
C LYS A 350 12.60 3.75 1.02
N VAL A 351 13.14 2.59 1.41
CA VAL A 351 14.53 2.44 1.85
C VAL A 351 15.52 2.92 0.79
N SER A 352 15.27 2.67 -0.50
CA SER A 352 16.13 3.14 -1.60
C SER A 352 16.30 4.65 -1.64
N ARG A 353 15.22 5.44 -1.43
CA ARG A 353 15.31 6.90 -1.39
C ARG A 353 16.09 7.38 -0.18
N LEU A 354 15.87 6.77 0.98
CA LEU A 354 16.64 7.06 2.18
C LEU A 354 18.14 6.83 1.95
N MET A 355 18.52 5.71 1.33
CA MET A 355 19.92 5.41 0.97
C MET A 355 20.50 6.46 0.01
N ILE A 356 19.73 6.89 -1.00
CA ILE A 356 20.15 7.93 -1.94
C ILE A 356 20.43 9.24 -1.20
N VAL A 357 19.55 9.63 -0.28
CA VAL A 357 19.70 10.86 0.53
C VAL A 357 20.96 10.78 1.39
N PHE A 358 21.14 9.68 2.16
CA PHE A 358 22.36 9.53 2.99
C PHE A 358 23.66 9.54 2.19
N LYS A 359 23.68 8.85 1.03
CA LYS A 359 24.83 8.85 0.12
C LYS A 359 25.03 10.24 -0.51
N GLY A 360 23.94 10.98 -0.77
CA GLY A 360 23.97 12.36 -1.23
C GLY A 360 24.60 13.29 -0.21
N VAL A 361 24.13 13.27 1.03
CA VAL A 361 24.71 14.07 2.13
C VAL A 361 26.20 13.74 2.32
N LYS A 362 26.55 12.46 2.32
CA LYS A 362 27.96 12.04 2.43
C LYS A 362 28.80 12.57 1.26
N ARG A 363 28.27 12.60 0.03
CA ARG A 363 28.92 13.19 -1.15
C ARG A 363 29.17 14.68 -0.96
N GLU A 364 28.16 15.45 -0.54
CA GLU A 364 28.26 16.90 -0.32
C GLU A 364 29.31 17.22 0.75
N ILE A 365 29.28 16.52 1.90
CA ILE A 365 30.29 16.70 2.95
C ILE A 365 31.67 16.42 2.41
N LYS A 366 31.86 15.33 1.64
CA LYS A 366 33.18 14.99 1.06
C LYS A 366 33.63 16.01 0.03
N GLN A 367 32.72 16.60 -0.73
CA GLN A 367 33.01 17.62 -1.73
C GLN A 367 33.39 18.95 -1.07
N LEU A 368 32.78 19.31 0.08
CA LEU A 368 33.20 20.48 0.88
C LEU A 368 34.65 20.34 1.39
N VAL A 369 35.04 19.13 1.83
CA VAL A 369 36.40 18.86 2.33
C VAL A 369 37.41 18.73 1.18
N HIS A 370 36.98 18.14 0.07
CA HIS A 370 37.85 17.91 -1.12
C HIS A 370 37.15 18.40 -2.39
N PRO A 371 37.16 19.73 -2.69
CA PRO A 371 36.37 20.33 -3.76
C PRO A 371 36.68 19.79 -5.17
N LYS A 372 37.91 19.30 -5.42
CA LYS A 372 38.32 18.72 -6.71
C LYS A 372 38.00 17.23 -6.86
N SER A 373 37.41 16.59 -5.84
CA SER A 373 37.10 15.15 -5.90
C SER A 373 35.82 14.87 -6.67
N VAL A 374 35.86 13.94 -7.62
CA VAL A 374 34.68 13.43 -8.31
C VAL A 374 34.09 12.26 -7.52
N ASN A 375 32.98 12.49 -6.83
CA ASN A 375 32.32 11.49 -6.02
C ASN A 375 30.99 11.04 -6.66
N LEU A 376 30.93 9.82 -7.16
CA LEU A 376 29.74 9.24 -7.76
C LEU A 376 28.90 8.51 -6.69
N ILE A 377 27.59 8.78 -6.69
CA ILE A 377 26.65 8.00 -5.88
C ILE A 377 26.36 6.70 -6.63
N GLN A 378 26.47 5.57 -5.94
CA GLN A 378 26.21 4.24 -6.49
C GLN A 378 25.31 3.44 -5.56
N ILE A 379 24.38 2.66 -6.13
CA ILE A 379 23.62 1.62 -5.45
C ILE A 379 23.80 0.32 -6.25
N ASN A 380 24.06 -0.78 -5.57
CA ASN A 380 24.36 -2.07 -6.21
C ASN A 380 25.46 -1.95 -7.31
N ARG A 381 26.47 -1.11 -7.10
CA ARG A 381 27.55 -0.79 -8.04
C ARG A 381 27.08 -0.09 -9.33
N LYS A 382 25.81 0.29 -9.45
CA LYS A 382 25.30 1.11 -10.55
C LYS A 382 25.34 2.59 -10.16
N LYS A 383 25.81 3.44 -11.09
CA LYS A 383 25.82 4.90 -10.89
C LYS A 383 24.39 5.42 -10.90
N ILE A 384 24.03 6.20 -9.89
CA ILE A 384 22.77 6.96 -9.87
C ILE A 384 22.97 8.23 -10.71
N SER A 385 22.04 8.49 -11.63
CA SER A 385 22.07 9.71 -12.45
C SER A 385 21.72 10.94 -11.59
N ASP A 386 22.25 12.10 -11.96
CA ASP A 386 21.92 13.36 -11.28
C ASP A 386 20.45 13.73 -11.44
N GLU A 387 19.80 13.29 -12.52
CA GLU A 387 18.35 13.41 -12.72
C GLU A 387 17.57 12.60 -11.67
N THR A 388 17.94 11.35 -11.42
CA THR A 388 17.34 10.50 -10.37
C THR A 388 17.53 11.11 -8.99
N LEU A 389 18.74 11.59 -8.69
CA LEU A 389 19.05 12.24 -7.42
C LEU A 389 18.19 13.49 -7.20
N ARG A 390 18.11 14.37 -8.21
CA ARG A 390 17.23 15.54 -8.16
C ARG A 390 15.76 15.14 -8.01
N GLY A 391 15.32 14.10 -8.71
CA GLY A 391 13.96 13.56 -8.59
C GLY A 391 13.64 13.12 -7.17
N VAL A 392 14.58 12.48 -6.46
CA VAL A 392 14.41 12.08 -5.05
C VAL A 392 14.27 13.29 -4.13
N TYR A 393 15.10 14.32 -4.30
CA TYR A 393 15.01 15.53 -3.48
C TYR A 393 13.69 16.28 -3.70
N VAL A 394 13.26 16.42 -4.97
CA VAL A 394 11.97 17.05 -5.30
C VAL A 394 10.80 16.25 -4.75
N TYR A 395 10.88 14.90 -4.79
CA TYR A 395 9.86 14.04 -4.17
C TYR A 395 9.75 14.28 -2.65
N LEU A 396 10.89 14.30 -1.93
CA LEU A 396 10.89 14.53 -0.49
C LEU A 396 10.36 15.92 -0.11
N MET A 397 10.68 16.94 -0.92
CA MET A 397 10.14 18.28 -0.73
C MET A 397 8.61 18.32 -0.95
N ALA A 398 8.12 17.69 -2.01
CA ALA A 398 6.68 17.58 -2.27
C ALA A 398 5.96 16.79 -1.17
N TYR A 399 6.58 15.70 -0.67
CA TYR A 399 6.09 14.93 0.46
C TYR A 399 5.96 15.78 1.73
N ALA A 400 7.02 16.52 2.08
CA ALA A 400 7.00 17.39 3.26
C ALA A 400 5.94 18.51 3.15
N LEU A 401 5.82 19.15 1.99
CA LEU A 401 4.81 20.17 1.75
C LEU A 401 3.38 19.60 1.88
N LEU A 402 3.12 18.43 1.29
CA LEU A 402 1.82 17.77 1.40
C LEU A 402 1.52 17.44 2.88
N ALA A 403 2.47 16.83 3.59
CA ALA A 403 2.31 16.50 5.00
C ALA A 403 2.01 17.74 5.86
N ILE A 404 2.73 18.85 5.67
CA ILE A 404 2.50 20.10 6.41
C ILE A 404 1.09 20.64 6.13
N VAL A 405 0.66 20.68 4.86
CA VAL A 405 -0.67 21.17 4.50
C VAL A 405 -1.76 20.28 5.11
N SER A 406 -1.61 18.95 5.03
CA SER A 406 -2.56 18.01 5.62
C SER A 406 -2.64 18.16 7.14
N VAL A 407 -1.52 18.25 7.85
CA VAL A 407 -1.49 18.48 9.31
C VAL A 407 -2.21 19.78 9.67
N LEU A 408 -1.99 20.86 8.93
CA LEU A 408 -2.66 22.15 9.20
C LEU A 408 -4.17 22.07 8.99
N ILE A 409 -4.64 21.37 7.96
CA ILE A 409 -6.09 21.23 7.73
C ILE A 409 -6.72 20.34 8.81
N ILE A 410 -6.10 19.20 9.14
CA ILE A 410 -6.62 18.25 10.13
C ILE A 410 -6.60 18.82 11.54
N SER A 411 -5.68 19.74 11.85
CA SER A 411 -5.64 20.43 13.12
C SER A 411 -6.90 21.25 13.42
N LEU A 412 -7.75 21.55 12.41
CA LEU A 412 -9.05 22.20 12.59
C LEU A 412 -10.05 21.34 13.38
N ASP A 413 -9.84 20.03 13.46
CA ASP A 413 -10.67 19.12 14.28
C ASP A 413 -10.34 19.19 15.77
N ASN A 414 -9.36 20.01 16.18
CA ASN A 414 -8.94 20.21 17.56
C ASN A 414 -8.56 18.93 18.33
N GLN A 415 -8.04 17.92 17.62
CA GLN A 415 -7.44 16.75 18.23
C GLN A 415 -6.06 17.09 18.84
N ASP A 416 -5.55 16.25 19.74
CA ASP A 416 -4.18 16.42 20.25
C ASP A 416 -3.13 16.34 19.14
N PHE A 417 -1.97 16.97 19.36
CA PHE A 417 -0.92 17.05 18.34
C PHE A 417 -0.43 15.67 17.88
N THR A 418 -0.32 14.72 18.82
CA THR A 418 0.12 13.34 18.49
C THR A 418 -0.87 12.67 17.55
N THR A 419 -2.18 12.74 17.83
CA THR A 419 -3.24 12.23 16.96
C THR A 419 -3.20 12.91 15.60
N THR A 420 -3.15 14.25 15.55
CA THR A 420 -3.15 15.04 14.32
C THR A 420 -1.94 14.70 13.45
N PHE A 421 -0.74 14.69 14.02
CA PHE A 421 0.49 14.42 13.28
C PHE A 421 0.56 12.95 12.79
N THR A 422 0.28 12.00 13.69
CA THR A 422 0.45 10.59 13.35
C THR A 422 -0.67 10.06 12.45
N SER A 423 -1.88 10.64 12.47
CA SER A 423 -2.93 10.31 11.51
C SER A 423 -2.53 10.68 10.07
N VAL A 424 -1.91 11.85 9.87
CA VAL A 424 -1.35 12.24 8.55
C VAL A 424 -0.20 11.32 8.16
N MET A 425 0.72 11.03 9.09
CA MET A 425 1.84 10.11 8.78
C MET A 425 1.33 8.70 8.43
N ALA A 426 0.32 8.20 9.13
CA ALA A 426 -0.28 6.90 8.87
C ALA A 426 -0.94 6.84 7.49
N THR A 427 -1.75 7.84 7.13
CA THR A 427 -2.48 7.89 5.85
C THR A 427 -1.57 8.17 4.67
N LEU A 428 -0.65 9.14 4.77
CA LEU A 428 0.28 9.50 3.70
C LEU A 428 1.31 8.40 3.40
N ASN A 429 1.67 7.58 4.40
CA ASN A 429 2.57 6.44 4.22
C ASN A 429 1.84 5.09 4.03
N ASN A 430 0.50 5.09 4.01
CA ASN A 430 -0.33 3.90 3.82
C ASN A 430 -0.04 2.80 4.87
N ILE A 431 -0.16 3.11 6.19
CA ILE A 431 0.22 2.19 7.29
C ILE A 431 -0.99 1.71 8.10
N GLY A 432 -2.03 2.53 8.23
CA GLY A 432 -3.22 2.28 9.05
C GLY A 432 -3.17 2.96 10.41
N PRO A 433 -2.62 2.34 11.46
CA PRO A 433 -2.59 2.95 12.78
C PRO A 433 -1.52 4.04 12.92
N GLY A 434 -1.84 5.07 13.73
CA GLY A 434 -0.89 6.07 14.22
C GLY A 434 -0.60 5.89 15.71
N LEU A 435 -0.62 7.01 16.45
CA LEU A 435 -0.52 7.05 17.91
C LEU A 435 -1.73 7.79 18.49
N SER A 436 -1.94 7.68 19.80
CA SER A 436 -3.04 8.29 20.55
C SER A 436 -4.41 7.81 20.03
N ALA A 437 -5.35 8.67 19.65
CA ALA A 437 -6.71 8.30 19.25
C ALA A 437 -6.76 7.43 17.98
N VAL A 438 -5.75 7.51 17.10
CA VAL A 438 -5.62 6.68 15.89
C VAL A 438 -4.62 5.52 16.06
N GLY A 439 -4.32 5.15 17.30
CA GLY A 439 -3.44 4.02 17.62
C GLY A 439 -4.02 2.65 17.22
N PRO A 440 -3.35 1.55 17.64
CA PRO A 440 -3.73 0.19 17.23
C PRO A 440 -5.18 -0.21 17.56
N THR A 441 -5.73 0.33 18.64
CA THR A 441 -7.10 0.11 19.12
C THR A 441 -8.05 1.27 18.78
N GLY A 442 -7.53 2.30 18.10
CA GLY A 442 -8.28 3.49 17.71
C GLY A 442 -8.85 3.40 16.28
N ASN A 443 -9.57 4.43 15.86
CA ASN A 443 -10.12 4.53 14.51
C ASN A 443 -10.25 6.00 14.07
N PHE A 444 -10.67 6.21 12.81
CA PHE A 444 -10.81 7.54 12.19
C PHE A 444 -12.29 8.04 12.19
N ALA A 445 -13.20 7.41 12.94
CA ALA A 445 -14.62 7.73 12.91
C ALA A 445 -14.93 9.17 13.35
N ASP A 446 -14.23 9.66 14.36
CA ASP A 446 -14.52 10.94 15.03
C ASP A 446 -13.97 12.18 14.30
N PHE A 447 -13.25 12.00 13.21
CA PHE A 447 -12.78 13.11 12.38
C PHE A 447 -13.91 13.71 11.52
N SER A 448 -13.80 15.01 11.25
CA SER A 448 -14.73 15.71 10.37
C SER A 448 -14.73 15.16 8.93
N ILE A 449 -15.79 15.44 8.18
CA ILE A 449 -15.87 15.09 6.75
C ILE A 449 -14.69 15.69 5.97
N LEU A 450 -14.29 16.92 6.29
CA LEU A 450 -13.16 17.59 5.66
C LEU A 450 -11.87 16.79 5.87
N SER A 451 -11.59 16.41 7.12
CA SER A 451 -10.39 15.63 7.47
C SER A 451 -10.41 14.25 6.81
N LYS A 452 -11.55 13.56 6.75
CA LYS A 452 -11.70 12.28 6.05
C LYS A 452 -11.40 12.39 4.55
N ILE A 453 -11.82 13.49 3.91
CA ILE A 453 -11.49 13.75 2.49
C ILE A 453 -9.98 14.01 2.34
N VAL A 454 -9.35 14.78 3.24
CA VAL A 454 -7.89 15.02 3.21
C VAL A 454 -7.13 13.72 3.40
N PHE A 455 -7.53 12.86 4.33
CA PHE A 455 -6.93 11.53 4.48
C PHE A 455 -7.06 10.66 3.23
N CYS A 456 -8.21 10.69 2.54
CA CYS A 456 -8.36 10.00 1.26
C CYS A 456 -7.37 10.53 0.21
N ILE A 457 -7.15 11.84 0.17
CA ILE A 457 -6.14 12.47 -0.70
C ILE A 457 -4.74 12.01 -0.33
N ASP A 458 -4.40 12.00 0.96
CA ASP A 458 -3.09 11.55 1.46
C ASP A 458 -2.84 10.08 1.11
N MET A 459 -3.81 9.20 1.34
CA MET A 459 -3.72 7.77 1.00
C MET A 459 -3.50 7.54 -0.49
N LEU A 460 -4.23 8.26 -1.35
CA LEU A 460 -4.08 8.18 -2.80
C LEU A 460 -2.74 8.77 -3.26
N ALA A 461 -2.32 9.91 -2.69
CA ALA A 461 -1.05 10.55 -3.02
C ALA A 461 0.14 9.69 -2.59
N GLY A 462 0.08 9.09 -1.40
CA GLY A 462 1.10 8.17 -0.89
C GLY A 462 1.25 6.95 -1.79
N ARG A 463 0.14 6.29 -2.12
CA ARG A 463 0.14 5.08 -2.96
C ARG A 463 0.61 5.34 -4.39
N LEU A 464 0.24 6.48 -4.97
CA LEU A 464 0.60 6.89 -6.33
C LEU A 464 1.95 7.61 -6.42
N GLU A 465 2.72 7.65 -5.33
CA GLU A 465 4.01 8.34 -5.28
C GLU A 465 3.91 9.83 -5.63
N ILE A 466 2.86 10.49 -5.17
CA ILE A 466 2.58 11.93 -5.22
C ILE A 466 2.43 12.49 -6.64
N PHE A 467 3.43 12.32 -7.54
CA PHE A 467 3.44 12.97 -8.86
C PHE A 467 2.30 12.57 -9.80
N PRO A 468 1.90 11.30 -9.96
CA PRO A 468 0.73 10.95 -10.76
C PRO A 468 -0.55 11.62 -10.24
N PHE A 469 -0.72 11.69 -8.91
CA PHE A 469 -1.86 12.33 -8.28
C PHE A 469 -1.82 13.86 -8.46
N LEU A 470 -0.71 14.52 -8.19
CA LEU A 470 -0.54 15.97 -8.43
C LEU A 470 -0.73 16.32 -9.90
N THR A 471 -0.21 15.49 -10.83
CA THR A 471 -0.41 15.69 -12.27
C THR A 471 -1.88 15.63 -12.63
N PHE A 472 -2.65 14.71 -12.05
CA PHE A 472 -4.09 14.60 -12.24
C PHE A 472 -4.84 15.87 -11.77
N LEU A 473 -4.46 16.45 -10.64
CA LEU A 473 -5.08 17.67 -10.10
C LEU A 473 -4.72 18.94 -10.90
N THR A 474 -3.63 18.93 -11.65
CA THR A 474 -3.21 20.13 -12.39
C THR A 474 -3.99 20.31 -13.68
N MET A 475 -4.42 21.56 -13.96
CA MET A 475 -5.05 21.92 -15.23
C MET A 475 -4.18 21.62 -16.46
N PHE A 476 -2.83 21.57 -16.29
CA PHE A 476 -1.89 21.25 -17.37
C PHE A 476 -2.06 19.83 -17.90
N ALA A 477 -2.53 18.88 -17.07
CA ALA A 477 -2.79 17.53 -17.50
C ALA A 477 -3.95 17.45 -18.49
N TRP A 478 -4.98 18.28 -18.34
CA TRP A 478 -6.22 18.25 -19.10
C TRP A 478 -6.17 19.08 -20.37
N LYS A 479 -5.27 20.08 -20.47
CA LYS A 479 -5.10 20.89 -21.68
C LYS A 479 -4.52 20.05 -22.84
N ARG A 480 -5.13 20.15 -24.02
CA ARG A 480 -4.51 19.67 -25.27
C ARG A 480 -3.21 20.46 -25.47
N LYS A 481 -2.10 19.76 -25.81
CA LYS A 481 -0.95 20.46 -26.39
C LYS A 481 -1.38 21.01 -27.75
N PHE A 482 -0.99 22.25 -27.96
CA PHE A 482 -1.00 22.87 -29.26
C PHE A 482 -0.11 22.11 -30.23
#